data_af88e32644c83383a44680442034370e
#
_entry.id   af88e32644c83383a44680442034370e
#
_cell.length_a   1.000
_cell.length_b   1.000
_cell.length_c   1.000
_cell.angle_alpha   90.00
_cell.angle_beta   90.00
_cell.angle_gamma   90.00
#
_symmetry.space_group_name_H-M   'P 1'
#
loop_
_entity.id
_entity.type
_entity.pdbx_description
1 polymer ?
#
loop_
_entity_poly.entity_id
_entity_poly.type
_entity_poly.pdbx_seq_one_letter_code
_entity_poly.pdbx_strand_id
1 'polypeptide(L)'
;MNFSGLIIAVITFLVIGIFHPIVIKCEYYFGTRCWWAFALAGIVFVAASLIVADNIISPILGVVGCSCLWSILEIFEQKGRVEKGWFPMNPKRKDEYKKR
;
A
#
# COMPACT_ATOMS: atom_id res chain seq x y z
N MET A 1 -9.94 8.08 -30.78
CA MET A 1 -10.04 7.11 -29.67
C MET A 1 -9.03 7.48 -28.58
N ASN A 2 -9.49 7.59 -27.34
CA ASN A 2 -8.65 8.03 -26.24
C ASN A 2 -8.21 6.84 -25.39
N PHE A 3 -6.92 6.53 -25.41
CA PHE A 3 -6.35 5.42 -24.64
C PHE A 3 -5.87 5.80 -23.23
N SER A 4 -5.93 7.08 -22.89
CA SER A 4 -5.47 7.55 -21.58
C SER A 4 -6.18 6.84 -20.43
N GLY A 5 -7.49 6.71 -20.51
CA GLY A 5 -8.28 6.03 -19.50
C GLY A 5 -7.90 4.57 -19.36
N LEU A 6 -7.67 3.88 -20.48
CA LEU A 6 -7.27 2.48 -20.47
C LEU A 6 -5.88 2.31 -19.84
N ILE A 7 -4.93 3.16 -20.20
CA ILE A 7 -3.57 3.12 -19.66
C ILE A 7 -3.61 3.32 -18.14
N ILE A 8 -4.34 4.33 -17.69
CA ILE A 8 -4.47 4.64 -16.26
C ILE A 8 -5.14 3.48 -15.52
N ALA A 9 -6.18 2.90 -16.10
CA ALA A 9 -6.89 1.78 -15.50
C ALA A 9 -6.00 0.55 -15.33
N VAL A 10 -5.22 0.20 -16.35
CA VAL A 10 -4.29 -0.94 -16.30
C VAL A 10 -3.21 -0.70 -15.25
N ILE A 11 -2.62 0.49 -15.23
CA ILE A 11 -1.58 0.83 -14.26
C ILE A 11 -2.16 0.82 -12.84
N THR A 12 -3.36 1.35 -12.64
CA THR A 12 -4.04 1.33 -11.34
C THR A 12 -4.24 -0.10 -10.85
N PHE A 13 -4.71 -0.96 -11.73
CA PHE A 13 -4.90 -2.37 -11.40
C PHE A 13 -3.58 -3.03 -10.98
N LEU A 14 -2.50 -2.78 -11.73
CA LEU A 14 -1.19 -3.33 -11.43
C LEU A 14 -0.64 -2.79 -10.10
N VAL A 15 -0.82 -1.49 -9.84
CA VAL A 15 -0.38 -0.87 -8.59
C VAL A 15 -1.07 -1.52 -7.40
N ILE A 16 -2.39 -1.65 -7.46
CA ILE A 16 -3.16 -2.25 -6.36
C ILE A 16 -2.73 -3.71 -6.16
N GLY A 17 -2.56 -4.46 -7.26
CA GLY A 17 -2.13 -5.85 -7.19
C GLY A 17 -0.74 -6.01 -6.58
N ILE A 18 0.18 -5.09 -6.89
CA ILE A 18 1.55 -5.12 -6.36
C ILE A 18 1.55 -4.72 -4.88
N PHE A 19 0.76 -3.73 -4.48
CA PHE A 19 0.71 -3.29 -3.09
C PHE A 19 0.19 -4.36 -2.14
N HIS A 20 -0.69 -5.22 -2.61
CA HIS A 20 -1.25 -6.27 -1.76
C HIS A 20 -0.17 -7.19 -1.16
N PRO A 21 0.71 -7.85 -1.96
CA PRO A 21 1.78 -8.64 -1.39
C PRO A 21 2.82 -7.82 -0.64
N ILE A 22 3.02 -6.55 -1.02
CA ILE A 22 3.93 -5.66 -0.31
C ILE A 22 3.46 -5.45 1.13
N VAL A 23 2.16 -5.18 1.32
CA VAL A 23 1.58 -5.00 2.66
C VAL A 23 1.74 -6.28 3.49
N ILE A 24 1.47 -7.44 2.90
CA ILE A 24 1.58 -8.73 3.58
C ILE A 24 3.02 -8.96 4.06
N LYS A 25 3.99 -8.72 3.19
CA LYS A 25 5.41 -8.90 3.52
C LYS A 25 5.90 -7.86 4.52
N CYS A 26 5.49 -6.60 4.37
CA CYS A 26 5.87 -5.56 5.31
C CYS A 26 5.37 -5.87 6.72
N GLU A 27 4.13 -6.31 6.83
CA GLU A 27 3.59 -6.72 8.12
C GLU A 27 4.37 -7.91 8.67
N TYR A 28 4.68 -8.90 7.85
CA TYR A 28 5.41 -10.09 8.28
C TYR A 28 6.80 -9.75 8.83
N TYR A 29 7.55 -8.90 8.13
CA TYR A 29 8.93 -8.58 8.52
C TYR A 29 9.05 -7.40 9.48
N PHE A 30 8.19 -6.41 9.35
CA PHE A 30 8.29 -5.14 10.11
C PHE A 30 7.11 -4.88 11.03
N GLY A 31 6.02 -5.63 10.89
CA GLY A 31 4.80 -5.38 11.64
C GLY A 31 4.11 -4.10 11.15
N THR A 32 3.38 -3.46 12.03
CA THR A 32 2.70 -2.21 11.70
C THR A 32 3.61 -1.00 11.82
N ARG A 33 4.87 -1.19 12.21
CA ARG A 33 5.83 -0.09 12.39
C ARG A 33 6.15 0.66 11.10
N CYS A 34 5.96 0.03 9.95
CA CYS A 34 6.24 0.66 8.66
C CYS A 34 5.11 1.56 8.16
N TRP A 35 4.06 1.78 8.95
CA TRP A 35 2.95 2.65 8.54
C TRP A 35 3.42 4.06 8.16
N TRP A 36 4.40 4.58 8.89
CA TRP A 36 4.92 5.92 8.63
C TRP A 36 5.60 6.03 7.27
N ALA A 37 6.24 4.94 6.82
CA ALA A 37 6.86 4.92 5.49
C ALA A 37 5.79 5.03 4.40
N PHE A 38 4.67 4.33 4.56
CA PHE A 38 3.55 4.45 3.64
C PHE A 38 2.93 5.84 3.68
N ALA A 39 2.81 6.42 4.88
CA ALA A 39 2.27 7.77 5.04
C ALA A 39 3.16 8.80 4.33
N LEU A 40 4.47 8.73 4.55
CA LEU A 40 5.42 9.64 3.92
C LEU A 40 5.41 9.49 2.40
N ALA A 41 5.48 8.25 1.91
CA ALA A 41 5.43 7.98 0.48
C ALA A 41 4.13 8.47 -0.14
N GLY A 42 3.00 8.24 0.52
CA GLY A 42 1.69 8.70 0.04
C GLY A 42 1.62 10.21 -0.09
N ILE A 43 2.08 10.93 0.92
CA ILE A 43 2.11 12.40 0.92
C ILE A 43 3.00 12.91 -0.21
N VAL A 44 4.20 12.32 -0.37
CA VAL A 44 5.14 12.73 -1.42
C VAL A 44 4.54 12.50 -2.81
N PHE A 45 3.94 11.35 -3.06
CA PHE A 45 3.35 11.05 -4.36
C PHE A 45 2.12 11.91 -4.66
N VAL A 46 1.27 12.18 -3.67
CA VAL A 46 0.13 13.07 -3.86
C VAL A 46 0.59 14.49 -4.16
N ALA A 47 1.58 14.98 -3.42
CA ALA A 47 2.16 16.30 -3.67
C ALA A 47 2.77 16.39 -5.07
N ALA A 48 3.50 15.35 -5.49
CA ALA A 48 4.07 15.29 -6.83
C ALA A 48 2.98 15.30 -7.91
N SER A 49 1.87 14.61 -7.65
CA SER A 49 0.71 14.60 -8.55
C SER A 49 0.15 16.00 -8.78
N LEU A 50 0.14 16.82 -7.74
CA LEU A 50 -0.36 18.21 -7.85
C LEU A 50 0.57 19.12 -8.65
N ILE A 51 1.86 18.82 -8.65
CA ILE A 51 2.88 19.63 -9.32
C ILE A 51 3.05 19.23 -10.79
N VAL A 52 2.97 17.94 -11.10
CA VAL A 52 3.18 17.42 -12.44
C VAL A 52 2.00 17.78 -13.34
N ALA A 53 2.28 18.36 -14.50
CA ALA A 53 1.24 18.82 -15.44
C ALA A 53 0.84 17.76 -16.47
N ASP A 54 1.50 16.62 -16.49
CA ASP A 54 1.21 15.57 -17.47
C ASP A 54 -0.12 14.87 -17.16
N ASN A 55 -0.95 14.69 -18.20
CA ASN A 55 -2.29 14.11 -18.05
C ASN A 55 -2.31 12.61 -17.77
N ILE A 56 -1.19 11.93 -17.92
CA ILE A 56 -1.08 10.50 -17.64
C ILE A 56 -0.28 10.27 -16.35
N ILE A 57 0.85 10.96 -16.21
CA ILE A 57 1.72 10.80 -15.05
C ILE A 57 1.07 11.32 -13.78
N SER A 58 0.41 12.46 -13.86
CA SER A 58 -0.24 13.07 -12.68
C SER A 58 -1.28 12.13 -12.04
N PRO A 59 -2.24 11.58 -12.80
CA PRO A 59 -3.19 10.61 -12.22
C PRO A 59 -2.51 9.36 -11.67
N ILE A 60 -1.45 8.88 -12.32
CA ILE A 60 -0.71 7.70 -11.85
C ILE A 60 -0.06 7.98 -10.50
N LEU A 61 0.59 9.12 -10.36
CA LEU A 61 1.19 9.53 -9.09
C LEU A 61 0.13 9.64 -7.99
N GLY A 62 -1.03 10.21 -8.33
CA GLY A 62 -2.14 10.28 -7.40
C GLY A 62 -2.63 8.92 -6.95
N VAL A 63 -2.76 7.98 -7.89
CA VAL A 63 -3.18 6.61 -7.57
C VAL A 63 -2.16 5.93 -6.67
N VAL A 64 -0.87 6.05 -6.99
CA VAL A 64 0.19 5.45 -6.16
C VAL A 64 0.18 6.06 -4.76
N GLY A 65 0.04 7.39 -4.66
CA GLY A 65 -0.03 8.08 -3.38
C GLY A 65 -1.23 7.64 -2.55
N CYS A 66 -2.41 7.57 -3.16
CA CYS A 66 -3.62 7.10 -2.47
C CYS A 66 -3.49 5.65 -2.05
N SER A 67 -2.86 4.81 -2.89
CA SER A 67 -2.61 3.41 -2.56
C SER A 67 -1.68 3.28 -1.35
N CYS A 68 -0.66 4.12 -1.27
CA CYS A 68 0.22 4.16 -0.11
C CYS A 68 -0.53 4.53 1.16
N LEU A 69 -1.39 5.55 1.08
CA LEU A 69 -2.19 5.98 2.23
C LEU A 69 -3.20 4.90 2.65
N TRP A 70 -3.82 4.24 1.67
CA TRP A 70 -4.73 3.12 1.95
C TRP A 70 -3.98 1.94 2.59
N SER A 71 -2.72 1.73 2.20
CA SER A 71 -1.90 0.66 2.74
C SER A 71 -1.66 0.80 4.25
N ILE A 72 -1.77 2.00 4.80
CA ILE A 72 -1.70 2.20 6.25
C ILE A 72 -2.82 1.42 6.94
N LEU A 73 -4.05 1.53 6.44
CA LEU A 73 -5.19 0.76 6.95
C LEU A 73 -4.99 -0.74 6.70
N GLU A 74 -4.52 -1.08 5.50
CA GLU A 74 -4.28 -2.47 5.11
C GLU A 74 -3.28 -3.18 6.02
N ILE A 75 -2.22 -2.47 6.44
CA ILE A 75 -1.20 -3.09 7.28
C ILE A 75 -1.74 -3.42 8.67
N PHE A 76 -2.64 -2.58 9.22
CA PHE A 76 -3.30 -2.87 10.48
C PHE A 76 -4.31 -4.00 10.33
N GLU A 77 -5.03 -4.06 9.21
CA GLU A 77 -5.94 -5.16 8.91
C GLU A 77 -5.17 -6.47 8.73
N GLN A 78 -3.99 -6.42 8.09
CA GLN A 78 -3.14 -7.59 7.91
C GLN A 78 -2.67 -8.14 9.24
N LYS A 79 -2.32 -7.27 10.17
CA LYS A 79 -1.97 -7.70 11.54
C LYS A 79 -3.12 -8.47 12.17
N GLY A 80 -4.35 -7.98 12.02
CA GLY A 80 -5.54 -8.67 12.52
C GLY A 80 -5.72 -10.03 11.88
N ARG A 81 -5.47 -10.16 10.58
CA ARG A 81 -5.56 -11.45 9.87
C ARG A 81 -4.52 -12.44 10.38
N VAL A 82 -3.30 -11.99 10.64
CA VAL A 82 -2.25 -12.83 11.23
C VAL A 82 -2.65 -13.29 12.63
N GLU A 83 -3.20 -12.39 13.44
CA GLU A 83 -3.68 -12.73 14.77
C GLU A 83 -4.80 -13.77 14.75
N LYS A 84 -5.64 -13.73 13.70
CA LYS A 84 -6.71 -14.73 13.49
C LYS A 84 -6.20 -16.06 12.96
N GLY A 85 -4.93 -16.13 12.58
CA GLY A 85 -4.34 -17.35 12.05
C GLY A 85 -4.50 -17.54 10.55
N TRP A 86 -4.99 -16.51 9.83
CA TRP A 86 -5.20 -16.59 8.38
C TRP A 86 -3.90 -16.50 7.58
N PHE A 87 -2.86 -15.89 8.15
CA PHE A 87 -1.56 -15.72 7.53
C PHE A 87 -0.46 -16.14 8.50
N PRO A 88 0.71 -16.53 7.98
CA PRO A 88 1.82 -16.93 8.85
C PRO A 88 2.31 -15.76 9.70
N MET A 89 2.54 -16.05 10.97
CA MET A 89 3.08 -15.09 11.93
C MET A 89 4.61 -15.19 11.94
N ASN A 90 5.28 -14.03 11.96
CA ASN A 90 6.73 -14.01 12.08
C ASN A 90 7.12 -14.42 13.51
N PRO A 91 7.87 -15.53 13.70
CA PRO A 91 8.25 -16.00 15.03
C PRO A 91 9.10 -15.00 15.82
N LYS A 92 9.86 -14.14 15.11
CA LYS A 92 10.73 -13.15 15.75
C LYS A 92 9.93 -11.99 16.37
N ARG A 93 8.67 -11.82 15.98
CA ARG A 93 7.81 -10.74 16.47
C ARG A 93 6.53 -11.27 17.09
N LYS A 94 6.57 -12.50 17.57
CA LYS A 94 5.43 -13.18 18.17
C LYS A 94 4.79 -12.36 19.29
N ASP A 95 5.62 -11.66 20.06
CA ASP A 95 5.15 -10.87 21.20
C ASP A 95 4.34 -9.64 20.81
N GLU A 96 4.41 -9.22 19.54
CA GLU A 96 3.66 -8.06 19.04
C GLU A 96 2.22 -8.41 18.70
N TYR A 97 1.87 -9.69 18.69
CA TYR A 97 0.54 -10.17 18.34
C TYR A 97 -0.22 -10.59 19.57
N LYS A 98 -1.54 -10.45 19.50
CA LYS A 98 -2.42 -10.96 20.54
C LYS A 98 -2.42 -12.50 20.48
N LYS A 99 -2.65 -13.12 21.63
CA LYS A 99 -2.82 -14.57 21.67
C LYS A 99 -4.08 -14.95 20.90
N ARG A 100 -3.95 -16.01 20.12
CA ARG A 100 -5.05 -16.56 19.34
C ARG A 100 -6.01 -17.35 20.23
#